data_1f993c7cd558d8336317f96a60943b1e
#
_entry.id   1f993c7cd558d8336317f96a60943b1e
#
_cell.length_a   1.000
_cell.length_b   1.000
_cell.length_c   1.000
_cell.angle_alpha   90.00
_cell.angle_beta   90.00
_cell.angle_gamma   90.00
#
_symmetry.space_group_name_H-M   'P 1'
#
loop_
_entity.id
_entity.type
_entity.pdbx_description
1 polymer ?
#
loop_
_entity_poly.entity_id
_entity_poly.type
_entity_poly.pdbx_seq_one_letter_code
_entity_poly.pdbx_strand_id
1 'polypeptide(L)'
;MVKKVKKKKKIKILPCLIFILLLGFFYLGIRFYLEIPLKGIIISGNTLLNDQEIIDGAGLEKYPKYYSFKIKDIEKTLENNEYIKEVKVKRTFFHIIKIKVEEHKILLYDYASNKYILSDGSKVSTNKFKNQGYPTLVNYVSDEVYDRFITLLNKIKPNILNQISEIKYDPTKYDSGRFFLTMNDGNYVYINLTKQKDSKVYNIEYLNYYNDFYPNFDGHIGILYLDSGYGSASEYKILK
;
A
#
# COMPACT_ATOMS: atom_id res chain seq x y z
N MET A 1 20.54 -86.47 10.47
CA MET A 1 19.86 -85.29 9.90
C MET A 1 18.80 -84.79 10.90
N VAL A 2 19.07 -83.69 11.60
CA VAL A 2 18.10 -83.08 12.56
C VAL A 2 17.24 -82.06 11.84
N LYS A 3 15.94 -82.36 11.66
CA LYS A 3 14.96 -81.42 11.08
C LYS A 3 14.72 -80.27 12.07
N LYS A 4 15.19 -79.06 11.77
CA LYS A 4 14.83 -77.82 12.50
C LYS A 4 13.33 -77.52 12.32
N VAL A 5 12.53 -77.72 13.34
CA VAL A 5 11.12 -77.34 13.40
C VAL A 5 11.05 -75.82 13.47
N LYS A 6 10.56 -75.12 12.43
CA LYS A 6 10.28 -73.70 12.44
C LYS A 6 9.10 -73.43 13.37
N LYS A 7 9.36 -72.79 14.54
CA LYS A 7 8.32 -72.30 15.44
C LYS A 7 7.50 -71.20 14.72
N LYS A 8 6.23 -71.48 14.42
CA LYS A 8 5.27 -70.44 13.92
C LYS A 8 5.11 -69.38 15.02
N LYS A 9 5.52 -68.14 14.72
CA LYS A 9 5.26 -66.98 15.60
C LYS A 9 3.74 -66.79 15.71
N LYS A 10 3.15 -67.01 16.89
CA LYS A 10 1.74 -66.70 17.14
C LYS A 10 1.62 -65.18 17.18
N ILE A 11 0.86 -64.54 16.25
CA ILE A 11 0.56 -63.13 16.29
C ILE A 11 -0.31 -62.88 17.55
N LYS A 12 0.15 -61.98 18.40
CA LYS A 12 -0.63 -61.61 19.57
C LYS A 12 -1.74 -60.66 19.12
N ILE A 13 -2.97 -61.14 19.06
CA ILE A 13 -4.15 -60.41 18.54
C ILE A 13 -4.47 -59.18 19.38
N LEU A 14 -4.34 -59.27 20.71
CA LEU A 14 -4.67 -58.19 21.64
C LEU A 14 -3.88 -56.87 21.39
N PRO A 15 -2.54 -56.86 21.25
CA PRO A 15 -1.83 -55.61 20.93
C PRO A 15 -2.20 -55.06 19.56
N CYS A 16 -2.56 -55.90 18.59
CA CYS A 16 -3.03 -55.41 17.29
C CYS A 16 -4.41 -54.71 17.39
N LEU A 17 -5.32 -55.24 18.22
CA LEU A 17 -6.60 -54.60 18.49
C LEU A 17 -6.42 -53.24 19.18
N ILE A 18 -5.55 -53.18 20.22
CA ILE A 18 -5.25 -51.91 20.92
C ILE A 18 -4.66 -50.88 19.93
N PHE A 19 -3.74 -51.30 19.05
CA PHE A 19 -3.13 -50.42 18.06
C PHE A 19 -4.17 -49.87 17.08
N ILE A 20 -5.10 -50.68 16.57
CA ILE A 20 -6.17 -50.25 15.69
C ILE A 20 -7.10 -49.27 16.41
N LEU A 21 -7.41 -49.51 17.68
CA LEU A 21 -8.25 -48.61 18.47
C LEU A 21 -7.56 -47.24 18.67
N LEU A 22 -6.26 -47.22 18.96
CA LEU A 22 -5.47 -45.98 19.06
C LEU A 22 -5.43 -45.22 17.76
N LEU A 23 -5.28 -45.92 16.62
CA LEU A 23 -5.36 -45.29 15.30
C LEU A 23 -6.76 -44.67 15.04
N GLY A 24 -7.82 -45.36 15.47
CA GLY A 24 -9.20 -44.82 15.40
C GLY A 24 -9.37 -43.52 16.20
N PHE A 25 -8.90 -43.51 17.46
CA PHE A 25 -8.94 -42.30 18.30
C PHE A 25 -8.09 -41.18 17.72
N PHE A 26 -6.91 -41.47 17.19
CA PHE A 26 -6.06 -40.49 16.52
C PHE A 26 -6.72 -39.91 15.31
N TYR A 27 -7.35 -40.72 14.46
CA TYR A 27 -8.13 -40.26 13.31
C TYR A 27 -9.28 -39.34 13.72
N LEU A 28 -10.06 -39.73 14.73
CA LEU A 28 -11.15 -38.88 15.23
C LEU A 28 -10.63 -37.57 15.82
N GLY A 29 -9.51 -37.61 16.53
CA GLY A 29 -8.86 -36.40 17.06
C GLY A 29 -8.42 -35.43 15.95
N ILE A 30 -7.84 -35.94 14.85
CA ILE A 30 -7.50 -35.13 13.67
C ILE A 30 -8.76 -34.55 13.04
N ARG A 31 -9.79 -35.36 12.83
CA ARG A 31 -11.07 -34.90 12.27
C ARG A 31 -11.64 -33.75 13.08
N PHE A 32 -11.71 -33.90 14.41
CA PHE A 32 -12.17 -32.86 15.32
C PHE A 32 -11.31 -31.58 15.25
N TYR A 33 -9.99 -31.75 15.22
CA TYR A 33 -9.06 -30.62 15.13
C TYR A 33 -9.21 -29.82 13.82
N LEU A 34 -9.46 -30.50 12.71
CA LEU A 34 -9.66 -29.86 11.40
C LEU A 34 -11.01 -29.11 11.28
N GLU A 35 -11.99 -29.47 12.16
CA GLU A 35 -13.30 -28.83 12.18
C GLU A 35 -13.34 -27.53 13.00
N ILE A 36 -12.27 -27.19 13.72
CA ILE A 36 -12.23 -26.00 14.57
C ILE A 36 -12.34 -24.75 13.71
N PRO A 37 -13.28 -23.82 14.00
CA PRO A 37 -13.43 -22.58 13.29
C PRO A 37 -12.27 -21.62 13.54
N LEU A 38 -12.11 -20.64 12.66
CA LEU A 38 -11.25 -19.48 12.86
C LEU A 38 -11.71 -18.74 14.13
N LYS A 39 -10.77 -18.43 15.05
CA LYS A 39 -11.07 -17.78 16.34
C LYS A 39 -10.83 -16.28 16.34
N GLY A 40 -10.02 -15.80 15.41
CA GLY A 40 -9.70 -14.38 15.32
C GLY A 40 -8.90 -14.02 14.08
N ILE A 41 -9.03 -12.77 13.70
CA ILE A 41 -8.31 -12.15 12.58
C ILE A 41 -7.61 -10.91 13.14
N ILE A 42 -6.32 -10.78 12.89
CA ILE A 42 -5.51 -9.62 13.26
C ILE A 42 -5.06 -8.96 11.97
N ILE A 43 -5.47 -7.72 11.77
CA ILE A 43 -5.14 -6.92 10.59
C ILE A 43 -4.14 -5.84 10.98
N SER A 44 -3.24 -5.49 10.08
CA SER A 44 -2.26 -4.43 10.28
C SER A 44 -1.77 -3.84 8.97
N GLY A 45 -1.42 -2.55 8.98
CA GLY A 45 -0.87 -1.82 7.83
C GLY A 45 -1.93 -1.15 6.95
N ASN A 46 -3.21 -1.33 7.27
CA ASN A 46 -4.32 -0.66 6.62
C ASN A 46 -4.49 0.78 7.15
N THR A 47 -4.80 1.69 6.26
CA THR A 47 -5.06 3.11 6.51
C THR A 47 -6.26 3.61 5.70
N LEU A 48 -6.39 3.15 4.46
CA LEU A 48 -7.48 3.51 3.55
C LEU A 48 -8.68 2.57 3.71
N LEU A 49 -8.41 1.27 3.88
CA LEU A 49 -9.43 0.25 4.12
C LEU A 49 -9.61 0.06 5.62
N ASN A 50 -10.86 -0.15 6.06
CA ASN A 50 -11.11 -0.58 7.43
C ASN A 50 -10.96 -2.11 7.56
N ASP A 51 -10.87 -2.59 8.79
CA ASP A 51 -10.66 -4.02 9.07
C ASP A 51 -11.78 -4.89 8.48
N GLN A 52 -13.02 -4.41 8.52
CA GLN A 52 -14.17 -5.16 8.00
C GLN A 52 -14.11 -5.30 6.49
N GLU A 53 -13.71 -4.25 5.75
CA GLU A 53 -13.54 -4.31 4.30
C GLU A 53 -12.48 -5.37 3.90
N ILE A 54 -11.43 -5.51 4.71
CA ILE A 54 -10.39 -6.52 4.49
C ILE A 54 -10.89 -7.93 4.83
N ILE A 55 -11.66 -8.08 5.94
CA ILE A 55 -12.25 -9.36 6.35
C ILE A 55 -13.23 -9.86 5.27
N ASP A 56 -14.09 -8.98 4.79
CA ASP A 56 -15.10 -9.29 3.76
C ASP A 56 -14.42 -9.61 2.42
N GLY A 57 -13.43 -8.81 2.03
CA GLY A 57 -12.61 -9.05 0.84
C GLY A 57 -11.81 -10.36 0.90
N ALA A 58 -11.45 -10.81 2.09
CA ALA A 58 -10.80 -12.10 2.32
C ALA A 58 -11.77 -13.29 2.35
N GLY A 59 -13.09 -13.05 2.37
CA GLY A 59 -14.12 -14.09 2.54
C GLY A 59 -14.09 -14.77 3.92
N LEU A 60 -13.69 -14.02 4.95
CA LEU A 60 -13.51 -14.54 6.31
C LEU A 60 -14.60 -14.07 7.29
N GLU A 61 -15.60 -13.34 6.84
CA GLU A 61 -16.67 -12.74 7.65
C GLU A 61 -17.47 -13.77 8.47
N LYS A 62 -17.57 -15.02 7.97
CA LYS A 62 -18.30 -16.12 8.66
C LYS A 62 -17.40 -17.00 9.51
N TYR A 63 -16.15 -16.59 9.75
CA TYR A 63 -15.18 -17.37 10.53
C TYR A 63 -15.13 -18.85 10.12
N PRO A 64 -14.78 -19.17 8.86
CA PRO A 64 -14.78 -20.54 8.35
C PRO A 64 -13.86 -21.45 9.13
N LYS A 65 -13.94 -22.78 8.91
CA LYS A 65 -13.02 -23.71 9.53
C LYS A 65 -11.57 -23.32 9.21
N TYR A 66 -10.71 -23.31 10.22
CA TYR A 66 -9.34 -22.75 10.11
C TYR A 66 -8.49 -23.38 9.00
N TYR A 67 -8.74 -24.65 8.69
CA TYR A 67 -8.01 -25.38 7.64
C TYR A 67 -8.78 -25.52 6.32
N SER A 68 -9.99 -24.95 6.18
CA SER A 68 -10.82 -25.12 4.98
C SER A 68 -10.41 -24.27 3.79
N PHE A 69 -9.56 -23.27 3.97
CA PHE A 69 -9.11 -22.35 2.92
C PHE A 69 -7.58 -22.34 2.79
N LYS A 70 -7.08 -21.91 1.65
CA LYS A 70 -5.64 -21.74 1.41
C LYS A 70 -5.24 -20.28 1.64
N ILE A 71 -4.12 -20.05 2.30
CA ILE A 71 -3.57 -18.71 2.53
C ILE A 71 -3.36 -17.96 1.21
N LYS A 72 -2.79 -18.63 0.21
CA LYS A 72 -2.53 -18.03 -1.12
C LYS A 72 -3.80 -17.56 -1.83
N ASP A 73 -4.94 -18.23 -1.61
CA ASP A 73 -6.19 -17.83 -2.22
C ASP A 73 -6.70 -16.52 -1.60
N ILE A 74 -6.54 -16.36 -0.28
CA ILE A 74 -6.84 -15.10 0.43
C ILE A 74 -5.93 -13.97 -0.04
N GLU A 75 -4.61 -14.21 -0.10
CA GLU A 75 -3.64 -13.22 -0.59
C GLU A 75 -4.03 -12.75 -1.99
N LYS A 76 -4.23 -13.69 -2.92
CA LYS A 76 -4.63 -13.38 -4.29
C LYS A 76 -5.96 -12.61 -4.38
N THR A 77 -6.94 -12.95 -3.54
CA THR A 77 -8.23 -12.27 -3.55
C THR A 77 -8.10 -10.83 -3.05
N LEU A 78 -7.32 -10.62 -1.98
CA LEU A 78 -7.06 -9.28 -1.45
C LEU A 78 -6.21 -8.42 -2.40
N GLU A 79 -5.22 -9.00 -3.10
CA GLU A 79 -4.39 -8.31 -4.09
C GLU A 79 -5.19 -7.80 -5.31
N ASN A 80 -6.40 -8.32 -5.55
CA ASN A 80 -7.30 -7.78 -6.57
C ASN A 80 -8.00 -6.47 -6.14
N ASN A 81 -7.87 -6.06 -4.88
CA ASN A 81 -8.40 -4.78 -4.42
C ASN A 81 -7.49 -3.64 -4.87
N GLU A 82 -8.05 -2.63 -5.54
CA GLU A 82 -7.32 -1.50 -6.12
C GLU A 82 -6.51 -0.68 -5.12
N TYR A 83 -6.85 -0.75 -3.82
CA TYR A 83 -6.11 -0.04 -2.76
C TYR A 83 -4.93 -0.84 -2.21
N ILE A 84 -4.87 -2.14 -2.47
CA ILE A 84 -3.85 -3.02 -1.88
C ILE A 84 -2.68 -3.19 -2.83
N LYS A 85 -1.50 -2.80 -2.37
CA LYS A 85 -0.23 -2.96 -3.09
C LYS A 85 0.40 -4.34 -2.84
N GLU A 86 0.37 -4.80 -1.60
CA GLU A 86 0.94 -6.09 -1.19
C GLU A 86 0.16 -6.61 0.03
N VAL A 87 -0.05 -7.92 0.09
CA VAL A 87 -0.64 -8.58 1.24
C VAL A 87 0.19 -9.79 1.66
N LYS A 88 0.28 -9.99 2.97
CA LYS A 88 0.90 -11.18 3.57
C LYS A 88 -0.04 -11.76 4.61
N VAL A 89 -0.45 -13.00 4.40
CA VAL A 89 -1.34 -13.73 5.30
C VAL A 89 -0.58 -14.86 5.99
N LYS A 90 -0.73 -14.97 7.30
CA LYS A 90 -0.08 -16.03 8.09
C LYS A 90 -1.06 -16.68 9.05
N ARG A 91 -1.06 -18.01 9.09
CA ARG A 91 -1.66 -18.77 10.19
C ARG A 91 -0.80 -18.66 11.43
N THR A 92 -1.45 -18.52 12.59
CA THR A 92 -0.77 -18.53 13.87
C THR A 92 -1.31 -19.64 14.74
N PHE A 93 -0.69 -19.84 15.91
CA PHE A 93 -1.25 -20.71 16.93
C PHE A 93 -2.64 -20.21 17.35
N PHE A 94 -3.44 -21.07 18.00
CA PHE A 94 -4.78 -20.75 18.53
C PHE A 94 -5.84 -20.41 17.48
N HIS A 95 -5.67 -20.86 16.23
CA HIS A 95 -6.65 -20.66 15.14
C HIS A 95 -6.90 -19.18 14.81
N ILE A 96 -5.86 -18.38 14.88
CA ILE A 96 -5.87 -16.96 14.51
C ILE A 96 -5.14 -16.77 13.18
N ILE A 97 -5.65 -15.88 12.32
CA ILE A 97 -4.98 -15.42 11.09
C ILE A 97 -4.47 -14.01 11.30
N LYS A 98 -3.25 -13.77 10.84
CA LYS A 98 -2.68 -12.41 10.72
C LYS A 98 -2.64 -12.02 9.26
N ILE A 99 -3.25 -10.87 8.94
CA ILE A 99 -3.25 -10.24 7.63
C ILE A 99 -2.46 -8.94 7.76
N LYS A 100 -1.35 -8.85 7.04
CA LYS A 100 -0.61 -7.59 6.93
C LYS A 100 -0.79 -7.09 5.52
N VAL A 101 -1.35 -5.88 5.38
CA VAL A 101 -1.52 -5.21 4.10
C VAL A 101 -0.53 -4.06 3.96
N GLU A 102 -0.11 -3.79 2.74
CA GLU A 102 0.53 -2.55 2.33
C GLU A 102 -0.39 -1.91 1.28
N GLU A 103 -0.87 -0.72 1.55
CA GLU A 103 -1.80 -0.02 0.67
C GLU A 103 -1.06 0.96 -0.24
N HIS A 104 -1.63 1.22 -1.42
CA HIS A 104 -1.21 2.31 -2.27
C HIS A 104 -1.47 3.66 -1.59
N LYS A 105 -0.53 4.59 -1.74
CA LYS A 105 -0.75 5.98 -1.30
C LYS A 105 -1.68 6.68 -2.29
N ILE A 106 -2.56 7.55 -1.80
CA ILE A 106 -3.25 8.51 -2.64
C ILE A 106 -2.30 9.68 -2.88
N LEU A 107 -2.02 10.01 -4.13
CA LEU A 107 -1.12 11.09 -4.49
C LEU A 107 -1.86 12.41 -4.68
N LEU A 108 -2.99 12.37 -5.38
CA LEU A 108 -3.77 13.56 -5.69
C LEU A 108 -5.20 13.19 -6.12
N TYR A 109 -6.06 14.20 -6.17
CA TYR A 109 -7.35 14.16 -6.83
C TYR A 109 -7.24 14.83 -8.21
N ASP A 110 -7.56 14.11 -9.26
CA ASP A 110 -7.61 14.64 -10.63
C ASP A 110 -9.00 15.20 -10.90
N TYR A 111 -9.11 16.52 -10.95
CA TYR A 111 -10.37 17.23 -11.18
C TYR A 111 -10.99 16.89 -12.53
N ALA A 112 -10.18 16.75 -13.57
CA ALA A 112 -10.66 16.50 -14.93
C ALA A 112 -11.33 15.12 -15.07
N SER A 113 -10.77 14.09 -14.45
CA SER A 113 -11.33 12.73 -14.46
C SER A 113 -12.28 12.43 -13.30
N ASN A 114 -12.37 13.33 -12.30
CA ASN A 114 -13.13 13.12 -11.05
C ASN A 114 -12.69 11.83 -10.31
N LYS A 115 -11.38 11.59 -10.26
CA LYS A 115 -10.79 10.36 -9.66
C LYS A 115 -9.59 10.69 -8.78
N TYR A 116 -9.36 9.85 -7.78
CA TYR A 116 -8.10 9.85 -7.04
C TYR A 116 -7.04 9.04 -7.77
N ILE A 117 -5.81 9.51 -7.74
CA ILE A 117 -4.66 8.87 -8.36
C ILE A 117 -3.83 8.22 -7.27
N LEU A 118 -3.61 6.92 -7.40
CA LEU A 118 -2.81 6.14 -6.47
C LEU A 118 -1.32 6.13 -6.85
N SER A 119 -0.49 5.64 -5.96
CA SER A 119 0.98 5.63 -6.12
C SER A 119 1.49 4.75 -7.27
N ASP A 120 0.67 3.86 -7.81
CA ASP A 120 0.94 3.05 -9.00
C ASP A 120 0.41 3.71 -10.29
N GLY A 121 -0.24 4.88 -10.18
CA GLY A 121 -0.87 5.59 -11.29
C GLY A 121 -2.30 5.16 -11.58
N SER A 122 -2.84 4.17 -10.89
CA SER A 122 -4.23 3.75 -11.04
C SER A 122 -5.20 4.85 -10.59
N LYS A 123 -6.41 4.85 -11.17
CA LYS A 123 -7.43 5.89 -10.99
C LYS A 123 -8.67 5.30 -10.32
N VAL A 124 -8.94 5.71 -9.08
CA VAL A 124 -10.07 5.22 -8.30
C VAL A 124 -11.16 6.28 -8.14
N SER A 125 -12.42 5.87 -8.29
CA SER A 125 -13.57 6.74 -8.11
C SER A 125 -14.26 6.41 -6.78
N THR A 126 -14.18 7.34 -5.82
CA THR A 126 -14.76 7.14 -4.49
C THR A 126 -15.07 8.47 -3.81
N ASN A 127 -16.10 8.47 -2.96
CA ASN A 127 -16.40 9.59 -2.07
C ASN A 127 -15.70 9.47 -0.70
N LYS A 128 -15.01 8.35 -0.44
CA LYS A 128 -14.41 8.02 0.86
C LYS A 128 -13.37 9.05 1.31
N PHE A 129 -12.69 9.70 0.35
CA PHE A 129 -11.55 10.58 0.62
C PHE A 129 -11.85 12.06 0.38
N LYS A 130 -13.09 12.42 0.09
CA LYS A 130 -13.51 13.77 -0.37
C LYS A 130 -13.11 14.93 0.55
N ASN A 131 -12.82 14.67 1.83
CA ASN A 131 -12.49 15.71 2.82
C ASN A 131 -11.11 15.49 3.48
N GLN A 132 -10.21 14.72 2.85
CA GLN A 132 -8.93 14.35 3.45
C GLN A 132 -7.75 15.23 3.03
N GLY A 133 -8.01 16.34 2.29
CA GLY A 133 -6.99 17.36 1.98
C GLY A 133 -5.91 16.90 1.00
N TYR A 134 -6.20 15.95 0.12
CA TYR A 134 -5.27 15.60 -0.96
C TYR A 134 -5.14 16.75 -1.97
N PRO A 135 -3.95 16.99 -2.54
CA PRO A 135 -3.76 17.99 -3.57
C PRO A 135 -4.66 17.73 -4.77
N THR A 136 -5.19 18.81 -5.36
CA THR A 136 -6.05 18.72 -6.55
C THR A 136 -5.26 19.08 -7.81
N LEU A 137 -5.19 18.17 -8.77
CA LEU A 137 -4.72 18.48 -10.13
C LEU A 137 -5.83 19.18 -10.87
N VAL A 138 -5.65 20.51 -11.14
CA VAL A 138 -6.74 21.37 -11.60
C VAL A 138 -6.92 21.39 -13.12
N ASN A 139 -5.93 20.94 -13.90
CA ASN A 139 -5.99 20.93 -15.35
C ASN A 139 -5.34 19.67 -15.95
N TYR A 140 -5.60 19.45 -17.22
CA TYR A 140 -5.05 18.33 -17.98
C TYR A 140 -3.52 18.41 -18.07
N VAL A 141 -2.87 17.27 -17.86
CA VAL A 141 -1.44 17.06 -18.12
C VAL A 141 -1.30 16.23 -19.38
N SER A 142 -0.41 16.60 -20.29
CA SER A 142 -0.18 15.82 -21.51
C SER A 142 0.29 14.40 -21.18
N ASP A 143 -0.16 13.41 -21.97
CA ASP A 143 0.14 11.99 -21.71
C ASP A 143 1.65 11.70 -21.67
N GLU A 144 2.45 12.43 -22.47
CA GLU A 144 3.92 12.32 -22.48
C GLU A 144 4.57 12.70 -21.14
N VAL A 145 3.91 13.58 -20.37
CA VAL A 145 4.43 14.12 -19.10
C VAL A 145 3.79 13.41 -17.91
N TYR A 146 2.55 12.94 -18.05
CA TYR A 146 1.73 12.44 -16.95
C TYR A 146 2.38 11.30 -16.16
N ASP A 147 2.79 10.21 -16.82
CA ASP A 147 3.36 9.05 -16.14
C ASP A 147 4.64 9.39 -15.38
N ARG A 148 5.47 10.26 -15.98
CA ARG A 148 6.66 10.76 -15.34
C ARG A 148 6.34 11.65 -14.13
N PHE A 149 5.34 12.51 -14.26
CA PHE A 149 4.85 13.36 -13.16
C PHE A 149 4.39 12.51 -11.98
N ILE A 150 3.51 11.53 -12.20
CA ILE A 150 3.01 10.62 -11.14
C ILE A 150 4.17 9.85 -10.48
N THR A 151 5.09 9.29 -11.28
CA THR A 151 6.27 8.58 -10.78
C THR A 151 7.13 9.45 -9.86
N LEU A 152 7.35 10.70 -10.23
CA LEU A 152 8.18 11.63 -9.45
C LEU A 152 7.42 12.21 -8.26
N LEU A 153 6.10 12.47 -8.40
CA LEU A 153 5.26 12.92 -7.29
C LEU A 153 5.21 11.88 -6.16
N ASN A 154 5.25 10.59 -6.48
CA ASN A 154 5.31 9.51 -5.49
C ASN A 154 6.58 9.54 -4.63
N LYS A 155 7.63 10.25 -5.03
CA LYS A 155 8.85 10.46 -4.24
C LYS A 155 8.72 11.59 -3.21
N ILE A 156 7.65 12.37 -3.28
CA ILE A 156 7.40 13.43 -2.31
C ILE A 156 6.91 12.82 -1.01
N LYS A 157 7.45 13.32 0.12
CA LYS A 157 7.08 12.88 1.46
C LYS A 157 5.60 13.20 1.72
N PRO A 158 4.83 12.30 2.35
CA PRO A 158 3.41 12.52 2.60
C PRO A 158 3.09 13.82 3.35
N ASN A 159 3.91 14.19 4.32
CA ASN A 159 3.73 15.43 5.08
C ASN A 159 3.91 16.71 4.24
N ILE A 160 4.68 16.64 3.16
CA ILE A 160 4.84 17.76 2.21
C ILE A 160 3.72 17.72 1.17
N LEU A 161 3.39 16.52 0.66
CA LEU A 161 2.31 16.35 -0.31
C LEU A 161 0.98 16.91 0.25
N ASN A 162 0.69 16.65 1.52
CA ASN A 162 -0.50 17.16 2.22
C ASN A 162 -0.48 18.69 2.49
N GLN A 163 0.64 19.38 2.24
CA GLN A 163 0.70 20.85 2.31
C GLN A 163 0.35 21.50 0.97
N ILE A 164 0.19 20.73 -0.09
CA ILE A 164 -0.21 21.24 -1.41
C ILE A 164 -1.74 21.23 -1.47
N SER A 165 -2.36 22.36 -1.82
CA SER A 165 -3.80 22.45 -2.10
C SER A 165 -4.10 22.15 -3.56
N GLU A 166 -3.36 22.78 -4.48
CA GLU A 166 -3.59 22.65 -5.91
C GLU A 166 -2.30 22.44 -6.69
N ILE A 167 -2.39 21.65 -7.74
CA ILE A 167 -1.33 21.41 -8.71
C ILE A 167 -1.84 21.79 -10.07
N LYS A 168 -1.19 22.73 -10.74
CA LYS A 168 -1.48 23.17 -12.09
C LYS A 168 -0.33 22.79 -13.02
N TYR A 169 -0.60 22.09 -14.09
CA TYR A 169 0.35 21.91 -15.16
C TYR A 169 0.51 23.22 -15.93
N ASP A 170 1.71 23.77 -15.96
CA ASP A 170 2.01 25.12 -16.45
C ASP A 170 3.25 25.11 -17.38
N PRO A 171 3.18 24.36 -18.51
CA PRO A 171 4.31 24.23 -19.42
C PRO A 171 4.66 25.56 -20.08
N THR A 172 5.95 25.71 -20.39
CA THR A 172 6.45 26.81 -21.18
C THR A 172 7.03 26.31 -22.50
N LYS A 173 7.38 27.22 -23.42
CA LYS A 173 8.06 26.86 -24.66
C LYS A 173 9.40 26.11 -24.43
N TYR A 174 10.04 26.36 -23.30
CA TYR A 174 11.37 25.82 -22.97
C TYR A 174 11.33 24.69 -21.94
N ASP A 175 10.20 24.53 -21.25
CA ASP A 175 10.03 23.53 -20.21
C ASP A 175 8.60 22.93 -20.25
N SER A 176 8.51 21.78 -20.89
CA SER A 176 7.23 21.03 -21.00
C SER A 176 6.86 20.31 -19.71
N GLY A 177 7.78 20.19 -18.77
CA GLY A 177 7.58 19.48 -17.49
C GLY A 177 7.34 20.39 -16.30
N ARG A 178 6.97 21.66 -16.51
CA ARG A 178 6.78 22.65 -15.45
C ARG A 178 5.39 22.56 -14.84
N PHE A 179 5.34 22.74 -13.49
CA PHE A 179 4.11 22.78 -12.70
C PHE A 179 4.13 23.97 -11.75
N PHE A 180 2.96 24.50 -11.46
CA PHE A 180 2.70 25.53 -10.49
C PHE A 180 1.86 24.94 -9.34
N LEU A 181 2.34 25.07 -8.11
CA LEU A 181 1.69 24.55 -6.91
C LEU A 181 1.16 25.70 -6.08
N THR A 182 -0.04 25.55 -5.51
CA THR A 182 -0.58 26.39 -4.45
C THR A 182 -0.43 25.60 -3.16
N MET A 183 0.20 26.20 -2.15
CA MET A 183 0.40 25.59 -0.84
C MET A 183 -0.70 25.99 0.14
N ASN A 184 -0.97 25.17 1.15
CA ASN A 184 -1.99 25.44 2.16
C ASN A 184 -1.69 26.67 3.05
N ASP A 185 -0.43 27.09 3.12
CA ASP A 185 0.01 28.29 3.84
C ASP A 185 -0.12 29.59 3.02
N GLY A 186 -0.62 29.48 1.78
CA GLY A 186 -0.82 30.60 0.85
C GLY A 186 0.37 30.91 -0.05
N ASN A 187 1.50 30.24 0.12
CA ASN A 187 2.64 30.35 -0.79
C ASN A 187 2.41 29.59 -2.09
N TYR A 188 3.25 29.88 -3.05
CA TYR A 188 3.26 29.23 -4.36
C TYR A 188 4.64 28.63 -4.63
N VAL A 189 4.67 27.53 -5.42
CA VAL A 189 5.94 26.90 -5.78
C VAL A 189 5.93 26.55 -7.26
N TYR A 190 6.98 26.94 -7.99
CA TYR A 190 7.27 26.38 -9.30
C TYR A 190 8.21 25.19 -9.17
N ILE A 191 7.83 24.09 -9.77
CA ILE A 191 8.64 22.88 -9.90
C ILE A 191 8.70 22.44 -11.36
N ASN A 192 9.67 21.60 -11.69
CA ASN A 192 9.65 20.87 -12.95
C ASN A 192 10.17 19.43 -12.80
N LEU A 193 9.99 18.66 -13.87
CA LEU A 193 10.43 17.27 -13.92
C LEU A 193 11.84 17.09 -14.47
N THR A 194 12.62 18.17 -14.58
CA THR A 194 13.98 18.13 -15.10
C THR A 194 14.91 17.48 -14.09
N LYS A 195 15.80 16.64 -14.60
CA LYS A 195 16.86 16.05 -13.79
C LYS A 195 18.02 17.04 -13.68
N GLN A 196 18.51 17.25 -12.48
CA GLN A 196 19.68 18.08 -12.25
C GLN A 196 20.90 17.54 -12.99
N LYS A 197 21.69 18.45 -13.55
CA LYS A 197 22.96 18.11 -14.20
C LYS A 197 23.90 17.47 -13.16
N ASP A 198 24.51 16.37 -13.55
CA ASP A 198 25.44 15.59 -12.72
C ASP A 198 24.86 15.03 -11.40
N SER A 199 23.54 14.96 -11.29
CA SER A 199 22.80 14.44 -10.14
C SER A 199 21.82 13.33 -10.54
N LYS A 200 21.40 12.52 -9.55
CA LYS A 200 20.27 11.59 -9.70
C LYS A 200 18.95 12.20 -9.28
N VAL A 201 18.95 13.44 -8.80
CA VAL A 201 17.79 14.14 -8.23
C VAL A 201 17.05 14.93 -9.31
N TYR A 202 15.74 14.91 -9.28
CA TYR A 202 14.86 15.74 -10.12
C TYR A 202 14.45 16.98 -9.33
N ASN A 203 14.20 18.10 -10.02
CA ASN A 203 13.86 19.37 -9.37
C ASN A 203 12.60 19.25 -8.50
N ILE A 204 11.61 18.50 -8.90
CA ILE A 204 10.41 18.22 -8.07
C ILE A 204 10.77 17.61 -6.70
N GLU A 205 11.85 16.84 -6.60
CA GLU A 205 12.25 16.19 -5.34
C GLU A 205 12.74 17.22 -4.30
N TYR A 206 13.14 18.42 -4.71
CA TYR A 206 13.49 19.52 -3.78
C TYR A 206 12.28 20.04 -2.99
N LEU A 207 11.06 19.78 -3.46
CA LEU A 207 9.85 20.06 -2.68
C LEU A 207 9.87 19.36 -1.30
N ASN A 208 10.59 18.25 -1.15
CA ASN A 208 10.77 17.57 0.14
C ASN A 208 11.46 18.43 1.22
N TYR A 209 12.07 19.52 0.83
CA TYR A 209 12.73 20.50 1.70
C TYR A 209 11.93 21.79 1.83
N TYR A 210 10.67 21.81 1.41
CA TYR A 210 9.82 23.02 1.45
C TYR A 210 9.85 23.73 2.80
N ASN A 211 9.74 22.95 3.89
CA ASN A 211 9.74 23.52 5.25
C ASN A 211 11.08 24.15 5.66
N ASP A 212 12.18 23.82 4.99
CA ASP A 212 13.50 24.40 5.26
C ASP A 212 13.61 25.84 4.71
N PHE A 213 12.67 26.27 3.85
CA PHE A 213 12.57 27.61 3.32
C PHE A 213 11.81 28.59 4.22
N TYR A 214 11.02 28.12 5.21
CA TYR A 214 10.21 28.97 6.07
C TYR A 214 10.97 30.16 6.70
N PRO A 215 12.20 30.02 7.19
CA PRO A 215 12.96 31.15 7.70
C PRO A 215 13.18 32.26 6.66
N ASN A 216 13.21 31.90 5.37
CA ASN A 216 13.42 32.84 4.27
C ASN A 216 12.13 33.56 3.85
N PHE A 217 10.96 33.05 4.27
CA PHE A 217 9.67 33.65 3.95
C PHE A 217 9.39 34.88 4.81
N ASP A 218 9.98 34.95 6.01
CA ASP A 218 9.85 36.06 6.95
C ASP A 218 8.40 36.54 7.19
N GLY A 219 7.47 35.57 7.21
CA GLY A 219 6.04 35.81 7.36
C GLY A 219 5.32 36.37 6.12
N HIS A 220 6.01 36.50 5.00
CA HIS A 220 5.45 36.95 3.73
C HIS A 220 4.89 35.80 2.90
N ILE A 221 3.94 36.13 2.03
CA ILE A 221 3.44 35.23 0.99
C ILE A 221 4.21 35.53 -0.31
N GLY A 222 4.69 34.44 -0.95
CA GLY A 222 5.49 34.59 -2.15
C GLY A 222 5.50 33.36 -3.05
N ILE A 223 6.37 33.39 -4.03
CA ILE A 223 6.60 32.31 -4.99
C ILE A 223 8.01 31.76 -4.77
N LEU A 224 8.12 30.47 -4.50
CA LEU A 224 9.39 29.73 -4.42
C LEU A 224 9.64 29.08 -5.77
N TYR A 225 10.77 29.36 -6.39
CA TYR A 225 11.19 28.78 -7.67
C TYR A 225 12.16 27.60 -7.40
N LEU A 226 11.67 26.38 -7.50
CA LEU A 226 12.49 25.15 -7.43
C LEU A 226 12.70 24.53 -8.82
N ASP A 227 12.12 25.10 -9.87
CA ASP A 227 12.28 24.66 -11.25
C ASP A 227 13.69 24.90 -11.79
N SER A 228 14.48 25.79 -11.18
CA SER A 228 15.91 25.99 -11.49
C SER A 228 16.86 25.14 -10.65
N GLY A 229 16.37 24.47 -9.59
CA GLY A 229 17.15 23.65 -8.68
C GLY A 229 17.02 24.05 -7.21
N TYR A 230 17.96 23.61 -6.36
CA TYR A 230 17.98 23.83 -4.92
C TYR A 230 19.20 24.67 -4.49
N GLY A 231 19.10 25.32 -3.35
CA GLY A 231 20.17 26.16 -2.80
C GLY A 231 20.27 27.49 -3.51
N SER A 232 21.47 27.82 -4.03
CA SER A 232 21.70 29.07 -4.76
C SER A 232 20.94 29.19 -6.07
N ALA A 233 20.37 28.11 -6.59
CA ALA A 233 19.54 28.10 -7.78
C ALA A 233 18.04 28.27 -7.46
N SER A 234 17.62 28.14 -6.19
CA SER A 234 16.26 28.43 -5.78
C SER A 234 16.12 29.92 -5.47
N GLU A 235 14.98 30.49 -5.86
CA GLU A 235 14.62 31.88 -5.63
C GLU A 235 13.28 31.98 -4.93
N TYR A 236 13.14 32.90 -3.97
CA TYR A 236 11.87 33.24 -3.36
C TYR A 236 11.53 34.69 -3.66
N LYS A 237 10.37 34.93 -4.30
CA LYS A 237 9.87 36.24 -4.63
C LYS A 237 8.65 36.59 -3.81
N ILE A 238 8.76 37.60 -2.96
CA ILE A 238 7.65 38.10 -2.15
C ILE A 238 6.59 38.73 -3.04
N LEU A 239 5.32 38.42 -2.77
CA LEU A 239 4.14 38.98 -3.41
C LEU A 239 3.41 39.97 -2.53
N LYS A 240 3.39 39.72 -1.20
CA LYS A 240 2.77 40.56 -0.16
C LYS A 240 3.54 40.44 1.14
#